data_361adb1359dc36600c43f3e9598e8917
#
_entry.id   361adb1359dc36600c43f3e9598e8917
#
_cell.length_a   1.000
_cell.length_b   1.000
_cell.length_c   1.000
_cell.angle_alpha   90.00
_cell.angle_beta   90.00
_cell.angle_gamma   90.00
#
_symmetry.space_group_name_H-M   'P 1'
#
loop_
_entity.id
_entity.type
_entity.pdbx_description
1 polymer ?
#
loop_
_entity_poly.entity_id
_entity_poly.type
_entity_poly.pdbx_seq_one_letter_code
_entity_poly.pdbx_strand_id
1 'polypeptide(L)'
;YYMESDTRFLHQPFLFSAMEDAVERINQAIEEKEKILIFGDKDVDGITSTAILYGYLKNRGADVQFRLPVGEDAYGLSMEAVDDFEAYCNGFSALIITVDCGISNNAEIDHANDLGIDVIVTDHHNPPEILPAAAVIVDPKTKDSGYPFTDISGAAVAFKLVSALRFSRTELYGQDFCLMHVKPEKDSYT
;
A
#
# COMPACT_ATOMS: atom_id res chain seq x y z
N TYR A 1 -18.02 8.50 -19.80
CA TYR A 1 -16.83 7.89 -19.21
C TYR A 1 -16.17 8.83 -18.20
N TYR A 2 -15.56 9.96 -18.62
CA TYR A 2 -14.82 10.85 -17.73
C TYR A 2 -15.67 11.70 -16.78
N MET A 3 -16.97 11.76 -17.00
CA MET A 3 -17.90 12.62 -16.25
C MET A 3 -18.81 11.83 -15.31
N GLU A 4 -18.69 10.53 -15.26
CA GLU A 4 -19.52 9.68 -14.42
C GLU A 4 -18.68 9.18 -13.24
N SER A 5 -19.12 9.46 -12.02
CA SER A 5 -18.53 8.96 -10.78
C SER A 5 -18.95 7.52 -10.51
N ASP A 6 -18.69 6.61 -11.47
CA ASP A 6 -19.10 5.21 -11.37
C ASP A 6 -17.93 4.31 -10.96
N THR A 7 -18.03 3.73 -9.79
CA THR A 7 -17.01 2.83 -9.23
C THR A 7 -16.83 1.52 -10.03
N ARG A 8 -17.77 1.18 -10.95
CA ARG A 8 -17.66 0.01 -11.83
C ARG A 8 -16.48 0.10 -12.80
N PHE A 9 -15.97 1.31 -13.05
CA PHE A 9 -14.79 1.52 -13.89
C PHE A 9 -13.46 1.44 -13.14
N LEU A 10 -13.50 1.28 -11.83
CA LEU A 10 -12.30 1.12 -11.02
C LEU A 10 -11.89 -0.35 -10.99
N HIS A 11 -10.67 -0.63 -11.42
CA HIS A 11 -10.10 -1.97 -11.26
C HIS A 11 -10.09 -2.38 -9.79
N GLN A 12 -10.34 -3.65 -9.54
CA GLN A 12 -10.33 -4.22 -8.20
C GLN A 12 -8.92 -4.16 -7.58
N PRO A 13 -8.77 -3.84 -6.29
CA PRO A 13 -7.47 -3.79 -5.64
C PRO A 13 -6.74 -5.14 -5.61
N PHE A 14 -7.46 -6.24 -5.49
CA PHE A 14 -6.88 -7.59 -5.48
C PHE A 14 -6.43 -8.12 -6.86
N LEU A 15 -6.44 -7.26 -7.89
CA LEU A 15 -5.72 -7.53 -9.13
C LEU A 15 -4.20 -7.31 -8.98
N PHE A 16 -3.76 -6.56 -7.97
CA PHE A 16 -2.36 -6.62 -7.57
C PHE A 16 -2.09 -7.98 -6.92
N SER A 17 -1.15 -8.75 -7.46
CA SER A 17 -0.82 -10.09 -6.96
C SER A 17 -0.36 -10.08 -5.50
N ALA A 18 0.30 -9.02 -5.05
CA ALA A 18 0.81 -8.87 -3.69
C ALA A 18 -0.17 -8.17 -2.72
N MET A 19 -1.40 -7.84 -3.16
CA MET A 19 -2.33 -7.06 -2.33
C MET A 19 -2.82 -7.85 -1.12
N GLU A 20 -3.03 -9.14 -1.26
CA GLU A 20 -3.49 -10.00 -0.19
C GLU A 20 -2.46 -10.09 0.92
N ASP A 21 -1.19 -10.34 0.57
CA ASP A 21 -0.06 -10.36 1.52
C ASP A 21 0.10 -9.02 2.25
N ALA A 22 -0.05 -7.88 1.52
CA ALA A 22 -0.01 -6.56 2.12
C ALA A 22 -1.14 -6.35 3.15
N VAL A 23 -2.35 -6.77 2.80
CA VAL A 23 -3.52 -6.69 3.69
C VAL A 23 -3.33 -7.56 4.93
N GLU A 24 -2.85 -8.78 4.77
CA GLU A 24 -2.61 -9.71 5.89
C GLU A 24 -1.55 -9.13 6.82
N ARG A 25 -0.40 -8.70 6.30
CA ARG A 25 0.70 -8.15 7.11
C ARG A 25 0.30 -6.88 7.86
N ILE A 26 -0.46 -5.97 7.23
CA ILE A 26 -0.95 -4.77 7.91
C ILE A 26 -2.00 -5.10 8.97
N ASN A 27 -2.93 -6.01 8.71
CA ASN A 27 -3.90 -6.42 9.71
C ASN A 27 -3.22 -7.10 10.91
N GLN A 28 -2.22 -7.94 10.67
CA GLN A 28 -1.38 -8.52 11.73
C GLN A 28 -0.74 -7.42 12.59
N ALA A 29 -0.09 -6.41 11.98
CA ALA A 29 0.52 -5.32 12.71
C ALA A 29 -0.47 -4.56 13.60
N ILE A 30 -1.72 -4.36 13.13
CA ILE A 30 -2.78 -3.72 13.90
C ILE A 30 -3.22 -4.60 15.08
N GLU A 31 -3.39 -5.89 14.86
CA GLU A 31 -3.85 -6.84 15.89
C GLU A 31 -2.80 -7.06 16.99
N GLU A 32 -1.53 -7.15 16.59
CA GLU A 32 -0.39 -7.32 17.49
C GLU A 32 0.07 -6.01 18.12
N LYS A 33 -0.55 -4.87 17.73
CA LYS A 33 -0.21 -3.51 18.21
C LYS A 33 1.24 -3.12 17.93
N GLU A 34 1.74 -3.52 16.78
CA GLU A 34 3.04 -3.08 16.31
C GLU A 34 3.05 -1.55 16.08
N LYS A 35 4.21 -0.96 16.21
CA LYS A 35 4.40 0.44 15.79
C LYS A 35 4.50 0.52 14.28
N ILE A 36 3.75 1.43 13.68
CA ILE A 36 3.72 1.59 12.22
C ILE A 36 4.26 2.96 11.84
N LEU A 37 5.25 2.99 10.95
CA LEU A 37 5.70 4.21 10.28
C LEU A 37 5.20 4.21 8.84
N ILE A 38 4.49 5.26 8.43
CA ILE A 38 4.24 5.56 7.03
C ILE A 38 5.31 6.55 6.57
N PHE A 39 6.12 6.17 5.60
CA PHE A 39 7.11 7.05 4.98
C PHE A 39 6.67 7.41 3.55
N GLY A 40 6.38 8.68 3.30
CA GLY A 40 5.92 9.17 2.00
C GLY A 40 6.92 10.09 1.33
N ASP A 41 6.66 10.45 0.07
CA ASP A 41 7.41 11.51 -0.61
C ASP A 41 6.87 12.90 -0.24
N LYS A 42 7.67 13.93 -0.54
CA LYS A 42 7.40 15.34 -0.19
C LYS A 42 6.51 16.08 -1.18
N ASP A 43 6.22 15.49 -2.31
CA ASP A 43 5.35 16.08 -3.32
C ASP A 43 3.86 15.85 -3.02
N VAL A 44 2.98 16.36 -3.89
CA VAL A 44 1.52 16.27 -3.69
C VAL A 44 1.03 14.82 -3.71
N ASP A 45 1.63 13.95 -4.52
CA ASP A 45 1.24 12.55 -4.60
C ASP A 45 1.63 11.81 -3.32
N GLY A 46 2.87 11.99 -2.84
CA GLY A 46 3.34 11.40 -1.59
C GLY A 46 2.60 11.92 -0.35
N ILE A 47 2.34 13.23 -0.26
CA ILE A 47 1.55 13.82 0.82
C ILE A 47 0.13 13.25 0.83
N THR A 48 -0.51 13.15 -0.35
CA THR A 48 -1.87 12.61 -0.47
C THR A 48 -1.91 11.12 -0.13
N SER A 49 -0.96 10.33 -0.62
CA SER A 49 -0.79 8.91 -0.31
C SER A 49 -0.68 8.68 1.18
N THR A 50 0.20 9.46 1.84
CA THR A 50 0.40 9.43 3.28
C THR A 50 -0.89 9.74 4.04
N ALA A 51 -1.59 10.81 3.64
CA ALA A 51 -2.84 11.21 4.30
C ALA A 51 -3.95 10.14 4.18
N ILE A 52 -4.08 9.50 3.03
CA ILE A 52 -5.05 8.42 2.79
C ILE A 52 -4.79 7.24 3.72
N LEU A 53 -3.55 6.73 3.73
CA LEU A 53 -3.20 5.56 4.53
C LEU A 53 -3.20 5.86 6.03
N TYR A 54 -2.61 6.99 6.43
CA TYR A 54 -2.57 7.44 7.83
C TYR A 54 -3.97 7.61 8.41
N GLY A 55 -4.86 8.30 7.68
CA GLY A 55 -6.24 8.49 8.11
C GLY A 55 -6.98 7.18 8.34
N TYR A 56 -6.77 6.20 7.48
CA TYR A 56 -7.35 4.87 7.64
C TYR A 56 -6.78 4.14 8.86
N LEU A 57 -5.45 4.01 8.97
CA LEU A 57 -4.81 3.28 10.07
C LEU A 57 -5.11 3.92 11.43
N LYS A 58 -5.12 5.25 11.49
CA LYS A 58 -5.49 6.00 12.70
C LYS A 58 -6.92 5.71 13.15
N ASN A 59 -7.86 5.68 12.20
CA ASN A 59 -9.26 5.33 12.48
C ASN A 59 -9.43 3.85 12.89
N ARG A 60 -8.48 2.99 12.55
CA ARG A 60 -8.43 1.60 13.00
C ARG A 60 -7.85 1.43 14.40
N GLY A 61 -7.34 2.50 15.00
CA GLY A 61 -6.70 2.47 16.31
C GLY A 61 -5.27 1.93 16.30
N ALA A 62 -4.62 1.91 15.13
CA ALA A 62 -3.22 1.54 15.01
C ALA A 62 -2.29 2.54 15.73
N ASP A 63 -1.19 2.07 16.27
CA ASP A 63 -0.08 2.92 16.74
C ASP A 63 0.75 3.37 15.53
N VAL A 64 0.28 4.40 14.86
CA VAL A 64 0.80 4.86 13.57
C VAL A 64 1.29 6.28 13.62
N GLN A 65 2.46 6.52 13.06
CA GLN A 65 3.03 7.82 12.76
C GLN A 65 3.40 7.92 11.29
N PHE A 66 3.71 9.13 10.82
CA PHE A 66 4.20 9.34 9.46
C PHE A 66 5.43 10.25 9.46
N ARG A 67 6.27 10.10 8.44
CA ARG A 67 7.39 10.97 8.13
C ARG A 67 7.40 11.29 6.64
N LEU A 68 7.70 12.53 6.33
CA LEU A 68 7.93 13.02 4.97
C LEU A 68 9.31 13.67 4.91
N PRO A 69 10.04 13.57 3.81
CA PRO A 69 11.26 14.32 3.61
C PRO A 69 11.00 15.83 3.72
N VAL A 70 11.92 16.58 4.34
CA VAL A 70 11.80 18.02 4.53
C VAL A 70 12.97 18.76 3.88
N GLY A 71 12.70 19.90 3.31
CA GLY A 71 13.74 20.77 2.73
C GLY A 71 14.52 20.06 1.60
N GLU A 72 15.84 19.92 1.81
CA GLU A 72 16.78 19.32 0.85
C GLU A 72 17.00 17.81 1.05
N ASP A 73 16.20 17.15 1.88
CA ASP A 73 16.28 15.70 2.06
C ASP A 73 16.16 14.99 0.72
N ALA A 74 16.92 13.90 0.57
CA ALA A 74 16.89 13.06 -0.61
C ALA A 74 15.50 12.43 -0.80
N TYR A 75 15.21 12.06 -2.03
CA TYR A 75 14.01 11.30 -2.36
C TYR A 75 14.06 9.89 -1.76
N GLY A 76 12.93 9.40 -1.25
CA GLY A 76 12.76 8.04 -0.77
C GLY A 76 13.16 7.84 0.71
N LEU A 77 13.00 6.62 1.18
CA LEU A 77 13.32 6.22 2.54
C LEU A 77 14.80 6.48 2.85
N SER A 78 15.12 7.03 4.00
CA SER A 78 16.50 7.29 4.42
C SER A 78 16.92 6.38 5.58
N MET A 79 18.22 6.09 5.67
CA MET A 79 18.81 5.36 6.82
C MET A 79 18.46 6.03 8.14
N GLU A 80 18.57 7.36 8.20
CA GLU A 80 18.22 8.14 9.39
C GLU A 80 16.76 7.95 9.79
N ALA A 81 15.83 7.86 8.83
CA ALA A 81 14.42 7.62 9.14
C ALA A 81 14.19 6.23 9.73
N VAL A 82 14.93 5.23 9.27
CA VAL A 82 14.90 3.86 9.80
C VAL A 82 15.47 3.83 11.22
N ASP A 83 16.65 4.44 11.44
CA ASP A 83 17.30 4.48 12.75
C ASP A 83 16.44 5.23 13.79
N ASP A 84 15.91 6.40 13.43
CA ASP A 84 15.02 7.17 14.29
C ASP A 84 13.76 6.39 14.68
N PHE A 85 13.22 5.63 13.71
CA PHE A 85 12.03 4.82 13.95
C PHE A 85 12.35 3.61 14.84
N GLU A 86 13.46 2.92 14.62
CA GLU A 86 13.92 1.83 15.49
C GLU A 86 14.09 2.32 16.94
N ALA A 87 14.78 3.44 17.12
CA ALA A 87 14.97 4.06 18.44
C ALA A 87 13.62 4.43 19.11
N TYR A 88 12.65 4.92 18.33
CA TYR A 88 11.29 5.17 18.82
C TYR A 88 10.57 3.88 19.19
N CYS A 89 10.78 2.80 18.45
CA CYS A 89 10.17 1.50 18.74
C CYS A 89 10.66 0.90 20.06
N ASN A 90 11.91 1.16 20.44
CA ASN A 90 12.49 0.73 21.72
C ASN A 90 12.26 -0.77 22.02
N GLY A 91 12.49 -1.62 21.03
CA GLY A 91 12.35 -3.08 21.11
C GLY A 91 10.93 -3.62 20.91
N PHE A 92 9.95 -2.77 20.61
CA PHE A 92 8.64 -3.24 20.15
C PHE A 92 8.68 -3.64 18.68
N SER A 93 7.86 -4.62 18.30
CA SER A 93 7.65 -4.99 16.90
C SER A 93 7.19 -3.80 16.07
N ALA A 94 7.69 -3.71 14.84
CA ALA A 94 7.53 -2.54 14.00
C ALA A 94 7.34 -2.89 12.52
N LEU A 95 6.62 -2.01 11.82
CA LEU A 95 6.35 -2.10 10.38
C LEU A 95 6.58 -0.72 9.75
N ILE A 96 7.35 -0.67 8.68
CA ILE A 96 7.44 0.51 7.81
C ILE A 96 6.58 0.28 6.58
N ILE A 97 5.77 1.28 6.20
CA ILE A 97 5.02 1.26 4.94
C ILE A 97 5.44 2.48 4.15
N THR A 98 6.14 2.28 3.03
CA THR A 98 6.44 3.40 2.13
C THR A 98 5.26 3.66 1.20
N VAL A 99 4.99 4.92 0.91
CA VAL A 99 3.94 5.34 -0.02
C VAL A 99 4.51 6.33 -1.03
N ASP A 100 4.28 6.10 -2.32
CA ASP A 100 4.79 6.92 -3.41
C ASP A 100 6.33 6.99 -3.47
N CYS A 101 6.98 6.02 -2.89
CA CYS A 101 8.43 5.83 -2.88
C CYS A 101 8.77 4.43 -2.40
N GLY A 102 10.06 4.09 -2.41
CA GLY A 102 10.56 2.85 -1.79
C GLY A 102 11.03 1.80 -2.77
N ILE A 103 10.52 1.78 -4.00
CA ILE A 103 10.86 0.74 -4.98
C ILE A 103 12.36 0.69 -5.33
N SER A 104 13.09 1.77 -5.11
CA SER A 104 14.53 1.87 -5.37
C SER A 104 15.38 1.93 -4.10
N ASN A 105 14.79 1.78 -2.92
CA ASN A 105 15.47 1.91 -1.63
C ASN A 105 16.02 0.59 -1.10
N ASN A 106 16.83 -0.12 -1.91
CA ASN A 106 17.36 -1.43 -1.56
C ASN A 106 18.17 -1.40 -0.25
N ALA A 107 19.11 -0.46 -0.12
CA ALA A 107 20.00 -0.40 1.04
C ALA A 107 19.27 -0.05 2.35
N GLU A 108 18.31 0.88 2.28
CA GLU A 108 17.53 1.30 3.43
C GLU A 108 16.57 0.21 3.90
N ILE A 109 16.02 -0.56 2.96
CA ILE A 109 15.14 -1.70 3.26
C ILE A 109 15.94 -2.87 3.82
N ASP A 110 17.12 -3.15 3.26
CA ASP A 110 18.03 -4.15 3.83
C ASP A 110 18.42 -3.78 5.27
N HIS A 111 18.71 -2.50 5.52
CA HIS A 111 19.01 -2.01 6.86
C HIS A 111 17.82 -2.16 7.83
N ALA A 112 16.60 -1.85 7.39
CA ALA A 112 15.40 -2.08 8.20
C ALA A 112 15.22 -3.57 8.55
N ASN A 113 15.43 -4.45 7.58
CA ASN A 113 15.39 -5.91 7.78
C ASN A 113 16.45 -6.38 8.80
N ASP A 114 17.67 -5.85 8.72
CA ASP A 114 18.74 -6.16 9.69
C ASP A 114 18.39 -5.74 11.12
N LEU A 115 17.55 -4.72 11.27
CA LEU A 115 17.00 -4.26 12.56
C LEU A 115 15.71 -5.02 12.96
N GLY A 116 15.26 -5.97 12.15
CA GLY A 116 14.04 -6.75 12.41
C GLY A 116 12.74 -6.00 12.15
N ILE A 117 12.78 -4.97 11.29
CA ILE A 117 11.63 -4.17 10.88
C ILE A 117 11.22 -4.58 9.47
N ASP A 118 10.02 -5.13 9.34
CA ASP A 118 9.45 -5.43 8.02
C ASP A 118 9.11 -4.15 7.26
N VAL A 119 9.28 -4.19 5.94
CA VAL A 119 8.92 -3.07 5.06
C VAL A 119 7.89 -3.52 4.02
N ILE A 120 6.82 -2.76 3.88
CA ILE A 120 5.87 -2.85 2.76
C ILE A 120 6.12 -1.65 1.84
N VAL A 121 6.41 -1.91 0.59
CA VAL A 121 6.54 -0.85 -0.44
C VAL A 121 5.22 -0.70 -1.17
N THR A 122 4.66 0.53 -1.19
CA THR A 122 3.56 0.90 -2.08
C THR A 122 4.02 2.04 -2.97
N ASP A 123 4.24 1.75 -4.24
CA ASP A 123 4.87 2.68 -5.17
C ASP A 123 4.24 2.58 -6.56
N HIS A 124 4.62 3.47 -7.45
CA HIS A 124 4.21 3.47 -8.87
C HIS A 124 5.34 3.89 -9.81
N HIS A 125 6.55 4.11 -9.27
CA HIS A 125 7.72 4.45 -10.04
C HIS A 125 8.27 3.24 -10.81
N ASN A 126 9.17 3.50 -11.76
CA ASN A 126 9.77 2.42 -12.52
C ASN A 126 10.68 1.59 -11.60
N PRO A 127 10.44 0.27 -11.49
CA PRO A 127 11.25 -0.57 -10.64
C PRO A 127 12.68 -0.72 -11.19
N PRO A 128 13.69 -0.82 -10.31
CA PRO A 128 15.04 -1.14 -10.70
C PRO A 128 15.14 -2.59 -11.21
N GLU A 129 16.30 -2.97 -11.78
CA GLU A 129 16.56 -4.33 -12.23
C GLU A 129 16.50 -5.33 -11.06
N ILE A 130 16.98 -4.94 -9.89
CA ILE A 130 16.92 -5.72 -8.64
C ILE A 130 15.98 -5.00 -7.69
N LEU A 131 14.86 -5.64 -7.38
CA LEU A 131 13.88 -5.12 -6.43
C LEU A 131 14.44 -5.14 -5.00
N PRO A 132 14.00 -4.22 -4.12
CA PRO A 132 14.34 -4.26 -2.71
C PRO A 132 13.78 -5.51 -2.04
N ALA A 133 14.48 -5.99 -1.00
CA ALA A 133 14.07 -7.15 -0.21
C ALA A 133 12.94 -6.80 0.79
N ALA A 134 11.93 -6.06 0.34
CA ALA A 134 10.77 -5.75 1.13
C ALA A 134 9.91 -6.99 1.39
N ALA A 135 9.22 -7.03 2.53
CA ALA A 135 8.29 -8.11 2.86
C ALA A 135 7.16 -8.21 1.82
N VAL A 136 6.67 -7.06 1.34
CA VAL A 136 5.66 -6.98 0.28
C VAL A 136 5.93 -5.76 -0.61
N ILE A 137 5.72 -5.91 -1.92
CA ILE A 137 5.79 -4.81 -2.90
C ILE A 137 4.47 -4.71 -3.66
N VAL A 138 3.78 -3.59 -3.52
CA VAL A 138 2.57 -3.26 -4.28
C VAL A 138 2.90 -2.12 -5.22
N ASP A 139 3.28 -2.48 -6.44
CA ASP A 139 3.61 -1.53 -7.50
C ASP A 139 3.08 -2.05 -8.84
N PRO A 140 2.29 -1.27 -9.60
CA PRO A 140 1.68 -1.71 -10.85
C PRO A 140 2.69 -1.99 -11.97
N LYS A 141 3.92 -1.47 -11.85
CA LYS A 141 4.97 -1.60 -12.86
C LYS A 141 5.94 -2.74 -12.61
N THR A 142 5.83 -3.45 -11.49
CA THR A 142 6.61 -4.67 -11.30
C THR A 142 6.15 -5.75 -12.27
N LYS A 143 7.08 -6.61 -12.70
CA LYS A 143 6.85 -7.63 -13.73
C LYS A 143 5.68 -8.56 -13.40
N ASP A 144 5.51 -8.90 -12.12
CA ASP A 144 4.53 -9.87 -11.65
C ASP A 144 3.35 -9.19 -10.91
N SER A 145 3.16 -7.88 -11.12
CA SER A 145 2.12 -7.10 -10.46
C SER A 145 0.70 -7.64 -10.70
N GLY A 146 0.41 -8.10 -11.92
CA GLY A 146 -0.94 -8.51 -12.33
C GLY A 146 -1.93 -7.35 -12.51
N TYR A 147 -1.59 -6.14 -12.11
CA TYR A 147 -2.50 -4.99 -12.20
C TYR A 147 -2.58 -4.45 -13.64
N PRO A 148 -3.78 -4.30 -14.21
CA PRO A 148 -3.94 -4.08 -15.66
C PRO A 148 -3.64 -2.66 -16.14
N PHE A 149 -3.51 -1.67 -15.24
CA PHE A 149 -3.25 -0.27 -15.57
C PHE A 149 -2.07 0.27 -14.76
N THR A 150 -0.93 0.42 -15.44
CA THR A 150 0.35 0.76 -14.79
C THR A 150 0.55 2.25 -14.52
N ASP A 151 -0.21 3.13 -15.19
CA ASP A 151 -0.05 4.59 -15.10
C ASP A 151 -0.97 5.22 -14.04
N ILE A 152 -1.10 4.58 -12.89
CA ILE A 152 -1.77 5.16 -11.73
C ILE A 152 -0.78 5.94 -10.87
N SER A 153 -1.26 6.90 -10.10
CA SER A 153 -0.46 7.68 -9.15
C SER A 153 -0.22 6.92 -7.84
N GLY A 154 0.75 7.36 -7.04
CA GLY A 154 1.01 6.82 -5.70
C GLY A 154 -0.24 6.92 -4.82
N ALA A 155 -0.97 8.04 -4.88
CA ALA A 155 -2.24 8.21 -4.15
C ALA A 155 -3.30 7.17 -4.58
N ALA A 156 -3.32 6.79 -5.86
CA ALA A 156 -4.22 5.75 -6.33
C ALA A 156 -3.80 4.36 -5.83
N VAL A 157 -2.50 4.06 -5.72
CA VAL A 157 -2.01 2.82 -5.09
C VAL A 157 -2.40 2.77 -3.62
N ALA A 158 -2.15 3.85 -2.85
CA ALA A 158 -2.57 3.96 -1.45
C ALA A 158 -4.10 3.82 -1.28
N PHE A 159 -4.89 4.41 -2.19
CA PHE A 159 -6.35 4.23 -2.21
C PHE A 159 -6.75 2.77 -2.47
N LYS A 160 -6.06 2.05 -3.37
CA LYS A 160 -6.32 0.63 -3.62
C LYS A 160 -5.99 -0.21 -2.39
N LEU A 161 -4.87 0.05 -1.71
CA LEU A 161 -4.51 -0.63 -0.47
C LEU A 161 -5.58 -0.40 0.62
N VAL A 162 -6.00 0.85 0.85
CA VAL A 162 -7.06 1.15 1.82
C VAL A 162 -8.39 0.51 1.43
N SER A 163 -8.71 0.45 0.14
CA SER A 163 -9.92 -0.24 -0.34
C SER A 163 -9.87 -1.73 -0.05
N ALA A 164 -8.72 -2.38 -0.26
CA ALA A 164 -8.50 -3.80 0.07
C ALA A 164 -8.60 -4.04 1.59
N LEU A 165 -7.94 -3.21 2.40
CA LEU A 165 -8.01 -3.27 3.86
C LEU A 165 -9.43 -3.07 4.41
N ARG A 166 -10.26 -2.25 3.76
CA ARG A 166 -11.68 -2.10 4.11
C ARG A 166 -12.48 -3.33 3.73
N PHE A 167 -12.24 -3.86 2.54
CA PHE A 167 -12.94 -5.05 2.06
C PHE A 167 -12.60 -6.29 2.88
N SER A 168 -11.34 -6.46 3.31
CA SER A 168 -10.90 -7.59 4.15
C SER A 168 -11.66 -7.71 5.48
N ARG A 169 -12.36 -6.67 5.89
CA ARG A 169 -13.19 -6.64 7.12
C ARG A 169 -14.67 -6.92 6.87
N THR A 170 -15.06 -7.15 5.66
CA THR A 170 -16.45 -7.50 5.35
C THR A 170 -16.66 -9.01 5.44
N GLU A 171 -17.89 -9.43 5.68
CA GLU A 171 -18.28 -10.85 5.67
C GLU A 171 -18.07 -11.52 4.29
N LEU A 172 -17.82 -10.70 3.26
CA LEU A 172 -17.61 -11.17 1.90
C LEU A 172 -16.15 -11.56 1.63
N TYR A 173 -15.20 -11.14 2.49
CA TYR A 173 -13.79 -11.48 2.32
C TYR A 173 -13.56 -12.99 2.54
N GLY A 174 -12.78 -13.60 1.66
CA GLY A 174 -12.52 -15.05 1.70
C GLY A 174 -13.66 -15.92 1.16
N GLN A 175 -14.72 -15.32 0.60
CA GLN A 175 -15.80 -16.07 -0.06
C GLN A 175 -15.57 -16.12 -1.57
N ASP A 176 -15.90 -17.26 -2.17
CA ASP A 176 -15.89 -17.42 -3.62
C ASP A 176 -17.01 -16.62 -4.26
N PHE A 177 -16.65 -15.74 -5.19
CA PHE A 177 -17.61 -14.99 -6.01
C PHE A 177 -17.61 -15.50 -7.45
N CYS A 178 -18.78 -15.67 -8.03
CA CYS A 178 -18.92 -15.85 -9.46
C CYS A 178 -19.48 -14.58 -10.11
N LEU A 179 -18.88 -14.18 -11.23
CA LEU A 179 -19.41 -13.11 -12.05
C LEU A 179 -20.58 -13.65 -12.89
N MET A 180 -21.80 -13.22 -12.57
CA MET A 180 -22.97 -13.55 -13.37
C MET A 180 -23.21 -12.48 -14.45
N HIS A 181 -23.05 -12.85 -15.72
CA HIS A 181 -23.39 -11.98 -16.82
C HIS A 181 -24.82 -12.30 -17.29
N VAL A 182 -25.79 -11.48 -16.90
CA VAL A 182 -27.19 -11.58 -17.32
C VAL A 182 -27.36 -10.78 -18.61
N LYS A 183 -27.57 -11.47 -19.74
CA LYS A 183 -28.02 -10.81 -20.94
C LYS A 183 -29.56 -10.81 -20.94
N PRO A 184 -30.23 -9.64 -21.01
CA PRO A 184 -31.66 -9.62 -21.19
C PRO A 184 -31.99 -10.21 -22.57
N GLU A 185 -32.74 -11.29 -22.60
CA GLU A 185 -33.37 -11.75 -23.86
C GLU A 185 -34.47 -10.76 -24.26
N LYS A 186 -34.46 -10.39 -25.53
CA LYS A 186 -35.33 -9.33 -26.09
C LYS A 186 -36.84 -9.59 -26.00
N ASP A 187 -37.27 -10.77 -25.56
CA ASP A 187 -38.66 -11.20 -25.66
C ASP A 187 -39.32 -11.68 -24.36
N SER A 188 -38.83 -11.33 -23.19
CA SER A 188 -39.41 -11.79 -21.92
C SER A 188 -40.05 -10.69 -21.05
N TYR A 189 -40.57 -9.61 -21.63
CA TYR A 189 -41.49 -8.72 -20.95
C TYR A 189 -42.90 -8.94 -21.49
N THR A 190 -43.59 -9.91 -20.93
CA THR A 190 -45.07 -9.98 -20.91
C THR A 190 -45.52 -9.85 -19.45
#